data_1478cbd75956f054ba390045ff75ba6e
#
_entry.id   1478cbd75956f054ba390045ff75ba6e
#
_cell.length_a   1.000
_cell.length_b   1.000
_cell.length_c   1.000
_cell.angle_alpha   90.00
_cell.angle_beta   90.00
_cell.angle_gamma   90.00
#
_symmetry.space_group_name_H-M   'P 1'
#
loop_
_entity.id
_entity.type
_entity.pdbx_description
1 polymer ?
#
loop_
_entity_poly.entity_id
_entity_poly.type
_entity_poly.pdbx_seq_one_letter_code
_entity_poly.pdbx_strand_id
1 'polypeptide(L)'
;MLTREEDIDVHALRRQGMSISAIARHLGRDRKTIRAYLNGERVAGVRKPAGEEPFEPFVDYVRERLKEDPHLWAVTLFDEVVALGYDRSYPTFTRQIRTRDLRPHCEPCNATKGRASAVIEHPPGEETQWDWVELPDPPQSWGWGKNAHLLVGALAHSGRWRGTLAAAEDQAQLIDALDKTTRKLGGLSKKWRFDRMATVCHPESGKVTATFAAVAKHYGVQVAICPPRRGNRKGVVEKANHPAAQRWRRTLADDVTVEQAQASLDQWCATRGDARLRRSHVDGRANVLTIAEREPLTPVPGTAFPATISEERIVSAQALVAWRGNFYSV
;
A
#
# COMPACT_ATOMS: atom_id res chain seq x y z
N MET A 1 33.12 16.40 17.13
CA MET A 1 32.86 15.94 18.50
C MET A 1 34.10 15.17 18.94
N LEU A 2 34.61 15.39 20.17
CA LEU A 2 35.69 14.60 20.69
C LEU A 2 35.18 13.27 21.26
N THR A 3 35.96 12.20 21.12
CA THR A 3 35.72 10.96 21.86
C THR A 3 36.05 11.19 23.34
N ARG A 4 35.71 10.24 24.22
CA ARG A 4 36.06 10.35 25.65
C ARG A 4 37.59 10.31 25.87
N GLU A 5 38.29 9.51 25.07
CA GLU A 5 39.74 9.38 25.07
C GLU A 5 40.39 10.70 24.66
N GLU A 6 39.94 11.29 23.54
CA GLU A 6 40.46 12.58 23.07
C GLU A 6 40.20 13.71 24.08
N ASP A 7 39.10 13.67 24.84
CA ASP A 7 38.81 14.65 25.87
C ASP A 7 39.76 14.51 27.07
N ILE A 8 40.07 13.26 27.49
CA ILE A 8 41.08 12.99 28.51
C ILE A 8 42.44 13.56 28.05
N ASP A 9 42.82 13.32 26.81
CA ASP A 9 44.09 13.82 26.26
C ASP A 9 44.12 15.36 26.21
N VAL A 10 43.05 16.01 25.82
CA VAL A 10 42.92 17.47 25.82
C VAL A 10 43.18 18.05 27.21
N HIS A 11 42.57 17.47 28.24
CA HIS A 11 42.77 17.93 29.63
C HIS A 11 44.14 17.59 30.17
N ALA A 12 44.72 16.44 29.84
CA ALA A 12 46.05 16.06 30.25
C ALA A 12 47.13 16.98 29.63
N LEU A 13 47.08 17.19 28.32
CA LEU A 13 48.01 18.08 27.60
C LEU A 13 47.90 19.53 28.09
N ARG A 14 46.69 19.98 28.44
CA ARG A 14 46.47 21.32 29.01
C ARG A 14 47.13 21.46 30.37
N ARG A 15 47.05 20.45 31.25
CA ARG A 15 47.71 20.40 32.57
C ARG A 15 49.22 20.39 32.45
N GLN A 16 49.76 19.80 31.37
CA GLN A 16 51.18 19.82 31.04
C GLN A 16 51.70 21.16 30.49
N GLY A 17 50.83 22.19 30.43
CA GLY A 17 51.20 23.53 30.01
C GLY A 17 51.07 23.80 28.49
N MET A 18 50.59 22.86 27.71
CA MET A 18 50.43 23.07 26.26
C MET A 18 49.36 24.15 25.95
N SER A 19 49.65 24.99 24.95
CA SER A 19 48.70 25.96 24.46
C SER A 19 47.55 25.28 23.70
N ILE A 20 46.36 25.93 23.68
CA ILE A 20 45.20 25.44 22.93
C ILE A 20 45.55 25.20 21.47
N SER A 21 46.38 26.07 20.87
CA SER A 21 46.84 25.92 19.47
C SER A 21 47.76 24.73 19.25
N ALA A 22 48.58 24.37 20.27
CA ALA A 22 49.44 23.20 20.21
C ALA A 22 48.62 21.91 20.37
N ILE A 23 47.66 21.88 21.29
CA ILE A 23 46.73 20.74 21.51
C ILE A 23 45.88 20.53 20.25
N ALA A 24 45.33 21.57 19.66
CA ALA A 24 44.55 21.50 18.44
C ALA A 24 45.33 20.88 17.28
N ARG A 25 46.58 21.28 17.08
CA ARG A 25 47.48 20.69 16.05
C ARG A 25 47.83 19.24 16.37
N HIS A 26 48.10 18.93 17.61
CA HIS A 26 48.47 17.58 18.07
C HIS A 26 47.35 16.56 17.84
N LEU A 27 46.08 16.94 18.12
CA LEU A 27 44.93 16.07 17.98
C LEU A 27 44.21 16.20 16.61
N GLY A 28 44.72 17.06 15.69
CA GLY A 28 44.08 17.29 14.40
C GLY A 28 42.68 17.87 14.53
N ARG A 29 42.40 18.68 15.55
CA ARG A 29 41.09 19.28 15.84
C ARG A 29 41.14 20.81 15.74
N ASP A 30 39.97 21.42 15.48
CA ASP A 30 39.84 22.88 15.47
C ASP A 30 40.00 23.48 16.88
N ARG A 31 40.69 24.64 16.99
CA ARG A 31 40.93 25.36 18.24
C ARG A 31 39.67 25.75 19.00
N LYS A 32 38.61 26.09 18.26
CA LYS A 32 37.29 26.42 18.84
C LYS A 32 36.69 25.18 19.52
N THR A 33 36.87 24.00 18.90
CA THR A 33 36.44 22.74 19.48
C THR A 33 37.20 22.45 20.78
N ILE A 34 38.54 22.51 20.79
CA ILE A 34 39.36 22.27 22.00
C ILE A 34 38.95 23.23 23.12
N ARG A 35 38.77 24.51 22.81
CA ARG A 35 38.35 25.52 23.81
C ARG A 35 36.96 25.18 24.42
N ALA A 36 36.01 24.79 23.60
CA ALA A 36 34.67 24.46 24.06
C ALA A 36 34.63 23.27 25.05
N TYR A 37 35.53 22.26 24.86
CA TYR A 37 35.65 21.16 25.79
C TYR A 37 36.40 21.56 27.08
N LEU A 38 37.49 22.31 26.97
CA LEU A 38 38.20 22.83 28.13
C LEU A 38 37.35 23.76 29.00
N ASN A 39 36.47 24.52 28.42
CA ASN A 39 35.53 25.41 29.11
C ASN A 39 34.30 24.69 29.65
N GLY A 40 34.13 23.37 29.41
CA GLY A 40 32.92 22.64 29.81
C GLY A 40 31.66 22.94 29.02
N GLU A 41 31.77 23.70 27.90
CA GLU A 41 30.63 23.99 27.01
C GLU A 41 30.16 22.76 26.24
N ARG A 42 30.98 21.72 26.18
CA ARG A 42 30.69 20.44 25.51
C ARG A 42 31.14 19.28 26.37
N VAL A 43 30.38 18.17 26.29
CA VAL A 43 30.71 16.91 26.97
C VAL A 43 31.10 15.89 25.91
N ALA A 44 32.22 15.17 26.15
CA ALA A 44 32.71 14.17 25.24
C ALA A 44 31.74 12.98 25.09
N GLY A 45 31.55 12.53 23.86
CA GLY A 45 30.59 11.46 23.55
C GLY A 45 29.12 11.89 23.58
N VAL A 46 28.80 13.11 23.97
CA VAL A 46 27.43 13.64 24.00
C VAL A 46 27.24 14.65 22.86
N ARG A 47 26.30 14.38 21.97
CA ARG A 47 25.90 15.33 20.92
C ARG A 47 24.86 16.28 21.49
N LYS A 48 25.15 17.58 21.45
CA LYS A 48 24.18 18.60 21.88
C LYS A 48 22.90 18.46 21.01
N PRO A 49 21.71 18.36 21.59
CA PRO A 49 20.47 18.37 20.80
C PRO A 49 20.41 19.62 19.93
N ALA A 50 20.10 19.48 18.67
CA ALA A 50 19.92 20.62 17.77
C ALA A 50 18.47 21.16 17.90
N GLY A 51 18.25 22.11 18.82
CA GLY A 51 16.95 22.78 18.96
C GLY A 51 15.82 21.93 19.58
N GLU A 52 14.61 22.43 19.49
CA GLU A 52 13.41 21.69 19.87
C GLU A 52 13.29 20.41 19.05
N GLU A 53 12.82 19.32 19.65
CA GLU A 53 12.65 18.02 18.99
C GLU A 53 11.49 18.14 17.97
N PRO A 54 11.76 18.05 16.65
CA PRO A 54 10.72 18.28 15.63
C PRO A 54 9.55 17.30 15.70
N PHE A 55 9.69 16.21 16.42
CA PHE A 55 8.62 15.21 16.61
C PHE A 55 7.71 15.52 17.79
N GLU A 56 8.11 16.40 18.71
CA GLU A 56 7.38 16.70 19.94
C GLU A 56 5.92 17.13 19.71
N PRO A 57 5.62 18.02 18.74
CA PRO A 57 4.24 18.44 18.47
C PRO A 57 3.30 17.31 18.02
N PHE A 58 3.86 16.19 17.54
CA PHE A 58 3.11 15.08 16.98
C PHE A 58 2.97 13.90 17.95
N VAL A 59 3.60 13.92 19.12
CA VAL A 59 3.64 12.79 20.06
C VAL A 59 2.25 12.35 20.49
N ASP A 60 1.40 13.31 20.90
CA ASP A 60 0.07 12.99 21.41
C ASP A 60 -0.83 12.47 20.28
N TYR A 61 -0.79 13.09 19.10
CA TYR A 61 -1.50 12.59 17.93
C TYR A 61 -1.11 11.15 17.62
N VAL A 62 0.19 10.86 17.52
CA VAL A 62 0.71 9.52 17.23
C VAL A 62 0.30 8.50 18.30
N ARG A 63 0.31 8.91 19.57
CA ARG A 63 -0.10 8.05 20.70
C ARG A 63 -1.57 7.66 20.60
N GLU A 64 -2.47 8.63 20.41
CA GLU A 64 -3.91 8.34 20.29
C GLU A 64 -4.22 7.51 19.05
N ARG A 65 -3.63 7.80 17.90
CA ARG A 65 -3.81 6.98 16.70
C ARG A 65 -3.36 5.53 16.88
N LEU A 66 -2.25 5.30 17.57
CA LEU A 66 -1.76 3.95 17.89
C LEU A 66 -2.55 3.25 19.00
N LYS A 67 -3.26 4.00 19.85
CA LYS A 67 -4.19 3.48 20.84
C LYS A 67 -5.50 3.05 20.19
N GLU A 68 -6.03 3.83 19.25
CA GLU A 68 -7.22 3.50 18.46
C GLU A 68 -6.97 2.28 17.56
N ASP A 69 -5.83 2.23 16.88
CA ASP A 69 -5.43 1.12 16.03
C ASP A 69 -3.96 0.72 16.28
N PRO A 70 -3.71 -0.22 17.21
CA PRO A 70 -2.36 -0.73 17.49
C PRO A 70 -1.65 -1.33 16.28
N HIS A 71 -2.42 -1.76 15.27
CA HIS A 71 -1.91 -2.38 14.05
C HIS A 71 -1.72 -1.38 12.89
N LEU A 72 -2.04 -0.12 13.09
CA LEU A 72 -1.82 0.93 12.09
C LEU A 72 -0.37 0.91 11.59
N TRP A 73 -0.19 0.87 10.28
CA TRP A 73 1.16 0.82 9.71
C TRP A 73 1.92 2.12 10.00
N ALA A 74 3.18 1.99 10.41
CA ALA A 74 4.02 3.16 10.66
C ALA A 74 4.17 4.07 9.44
N VAL A 75 4.06 3.53 8.23
CA VAL A 75 4.10 4.33 7.00
C VAL A 75 2.81 5.10 6.77
N THR A 76 1.67 4.56 7.17
CA THR A 76 0.37 5.27 7.12
C THR A 76 0.36 6.42 8.12
N LEU A 77 0.76 6.14 9.36
CA LEU A 77 0.89 7.15 10.39
C LEU A 77 1.92 8.24 10.01
N PHE A 78 2.97 7.86 9.29
CA PHE A 78 3.93 8.83 8.75
C PHE A 78 3.30 9.73 7.68
N ASP A 79 2.50 9.17 6.76
CA ASP A 79 1.77 9.97 5.77
C ASP A 79 0.79 10.96 6.45
N GLU A 80 0.11 10.56 7.54
CA GLU A 80 -0.76 11.41 8.34
C GLU A 80 0.01 12.57 8.98
N VAL A 81 1.13 12.32 9.67
CA VAL A 81 1.91 13.38 10.32
C VAL A 81 2.63 14.29 9.32
N VAL A 82 3.00 13.80 8.13
CA VAL A 82 3.52 14.64 7.03
C VAL A 82 2.44 15.62 6.57
N ALA A 83 1.20 15.19 6.45
CA ALA A 83 0.07 16.07 6.12
C ALA A 83 -0.18 17.14 7.22
N LEU A 84 0.17 16.83 8.48
CA LEU A 84 0.12 17.75 9.60
C LEU A 84 1.37 18.65 9.72
N GLY A 85 2.34 18.54 8.81
CA GLY A 85 3.52 19.40 8.75
C GLY A 85 4.83 18.79 9.27
N TYR A 86 4.89 17.47 9.54
CA TYR A 86 6.15 16.83 9.92
C TYR A 86 7.12 16.74 8.72
N ASP A 87 8.33 17.30 8.87
CA ASP A 87 9.30 17.51 7.79
C ASP A 87 10.51 16.54 7.80
N ARG A 88 10.57 15.61 8.77
CA ARG A 88 11.68 14.68 8.88
C ARG A 88 11.44 13.38 8.12
N SER A 89 12.52 12.63 7.89
CA SER A 89 12.47 11.38 7.13
C SER A 89 11.74 10.25 7.89
N TYR A 90 11.17 9.29 7.14
CA TYR A 90 10.53 8.10 7.69
C TYR A 90 11.41 7.30 8.68
N PRO A 91 12.73 7.07 8.44
CA PRO A 91 13.59 6.44 9.43
C PRO A 91 13.69 7.21 10.75
N THR A 92 13.69 8.55 10.70
CA THR A 92 13.68 9.38 11.91
C THR A 92 12.36 9.22 12.66
N PHE A 93 11.24 9.27 11.95
CA PHE A 93 9.90 9.04 12.51
C PHE A 93 9.78 7.68 13.22
N THR A 94 10.15 6.59 12.55
CA THR A 94 10.07 5.24 13.15
C THR A 94 10.99 5.06 14.35
N ARG A 95 12.14 5.76 14.36
CA ARG A 95 13.04 5.80 15.54
C ARG A 95 12.37 6.50 16.70
N GLN A 96 11.66 7.61 16.49
CA GLN A 96 10.93 8.33 17.55
C GLN A 96 9.83 7.45 18.17
N ILE A 97 9.02 6.77 17.35
CA ILE A 97 8.01 5.83 17.85
C ILE A 97 8.64 4.77 18.76
N ARG A 98 9.78 4.19 18.33
CA ARG A 98 10.46 3.14 19.08
C ARG A 98 11.12 3.67 20.36
N THR A 99 11.82 4.81 20.28
CA THR A 99 12.54 5.37 21.43
C THR A 99 11.61 5.82 22.53
N ARG A 100 10.39 6.27 22.17
CA ARG A 100 9.36 6.74 23.10
C ARG A 100 8.35 5.66 23.46
N ASP A 101 8.52 4.43 22.95
CA ASP A 101 7.64 3.27 23.20
C ASP A 101 6.14 3.60 22.97
N LEU A 102 5.85 4.30 21.86
CA LEU A 102 4.49 4.76 21.58
C LEU A 102 3.58 3.65 21.05
N ARG A 103 4.12 2.56 20.49
CA ARG A 103 3.32 1.48 19.94
C ARG A 103 2.99 0.43 20.99
N PRO A 104 1.70 0.14 21.24
CA PRO A 104 1.30 -0.93 22.14
C PRO A 104 1.88 -2.30 21.71
N HIS A 105 2.27 -3.10 22.68
CA HIS A 105 2.79 -4.44 22.44
C HIS A 105 1.70 -5.36 21.87
N CYS A 106 2.02 -6.12 20.83
CA CYS A 106 1.11 -7.11 20.22
C CYS A 106 1.84 -8.45 20.02
N GLU A 107 1.50 -9.45 20.80
CA GLU A 107 2.09 -10.80 20.68
C GLU A 107 1.85 -11.46 19.31
N PRO A 108 0.64 -11.45 18.72
CA PRO A 108 0.40 -12.04 17.41
C PRO A 108 1.31 -11.46 16.32
N CYS A 109 1.60 -10.15 16.35
CA CYS A 109 2.47 -9.50 15.39
C CYS A 109 3.93 -9.90 15.54
N ASN A 110 4.37 -10.27 16.74
CA ASN A 110 5.73 -10.74 17.00
C ASN A 110 5.95 -12.21 16.62
N ALA A 111 4.90 -13.03 16.66
CA ALA A 111 4.95 -14.47 16.37
C ALA A 111 5.14 -14.80 14.87
N THR A 112 4.99 -13.82 13.96
CA THR A 112 5.04 -14.05 12.50
C THR A 112 6.43 -13.91 11.88
N LYS A 113 7.45 -13.64 12.66
CA LYS A 113 8.84 -13.51 12.17
C LYS A 113 9.41 -14.87 11.79
N GLY A 114 9.80 -15.07 10.53
CA GLY A 114 10.64 -16.19 10.09
C GLY A 114 9.98 -17.27 9.22
N ARG A 115 8.78 -17.06 8.65
CA ARG A 115 8.24 -18.00 7.66
C ARG A 115 8.98 -17.90 6.34
N ALA A 116 9.57 -19.01 5.88
CA ALA A 116 10.12 -19.11 4.54
C ALA A 116 8.99 -18.94 3.52
N SER A 117 9.15 -17.98 2.60
CA SER A 117 8.22 -17.76 1.48
C SER A 117 8.84 -18.27 0.19
N ALA A 118 8.14 -19.15 -0.53
CA ALA A 118 8.53 -19.51 -1.88
C ALA A 118 8.31 -18.30 -2.81
N VAL A 119 9.32 -17.95 -3.59
CA VAL A 119 9.21 -16.93 -4.63
C VAL A 119 8.67 -17.61 -5.87
N ILE A 120 7.47 -17.21 -6.30
CA ILE A 120 6.89 -17.64 -7.58
C ILE A 120 7.27 -16.60 -8.62
N GLU A 121 7.99 -17.02 -9.65
CA GLU A 121 8.32 -16.16 -10.77
C GLU A 121 7.12 -16.03 -11.71
N HIS A 122 6.85 -14.80 -12.14
CA HIS A 122 5.81 -14.49 -13.12
C HIS A 122 6.47 -13.82 -14.33
N PRO A 123 6.40 -14.45 -15.53
CA PRO A 123 6.90 -13.84 -16.76
C PRO A 123 6.18 -12.52 -17.09
N PRO A 124 6.86 -11.55 -17.77
CA PRO A 124 6.25 -10.29 -18.17
C PRO A 124 5.02 -10.49 -19.04
N GLY A 125 3.93 -9.74 -18.77
CA GLY A 125 2.69 -9.76 -19.55
C GLY A 125 1.89 -11.06 -19.49
N GLU A 126 2.31 -12.02 -18.68
CA GLU A 126 1.66 -13.34 -18.62
C GLU A 126 0.37 -13.33 -17.81
N GLU A 127 0.34 -12.66 -16.67
CA GLU A 127 -0.76 -12.79 -15.72
C GLU A 127 -1.13 -11.49 -15.02
N THR A 128 -2.45 -11.20 -14.95
CA THR A 128 -3.04 -10.24 -14.02
C THR A 128 -3.81 -11.01 -12.95
N GLN A 129 -3.55 -10.71 -11.69
CA GLN A 129 -4.25 -11.27 -10.54
C GLN A 129 -5.33 -10.30 -10.09
N TRP A 130 -6.53 -10.81 -9.80
CA TRP A 130 -7.71 -10.05 -9.44
C TRP A 130 -8.23 -10.47 -8.08
N ASP A 131 -8.63 -9.48 -7.29
CA ASP A 131 -9.23 -9.71 -5.98
C ASP A 131 -10.15 -8.57 -5.58
N TRP A 132 -11.18 -8.89 -4.79
CA TRP A 132 -11.98 -7.91 -4.11
C TRP A 132 -11.38 -7.54 -2.75
N VAL A 133 -11.44 -6.27 -2.43
CA VAL A 133 -11.15 -5.74 -1.10
C VAL A 133 -12.43 -5.14 -0.56
N GLU A 134 -12.90 -5.67 0.54
CA GLU A 134 -14.01 -5.10 1.28
C GLU A 134 -13.52 -3.89 2.07
N LEU A 135 -14.23 -2.78 1.94
CA LEU A 135 -13.93 -1.51 2.60
C LEU A 135 -15.11 -1.19 3.54
N PRO A 136 -15.00 -1.53 4.84
CA PRO A 136 -16.06 -1.31 5.79
C PRO A 136 -16.28 0.19 6.04
N ASP A 137 -17.50 0.54 6.43
CA ASP A 137 -17.90 1.87 6.83
C ASP A 137 -17.52 2.97 5.79
N PRO A 138 -18.00 2.85 4.53
CA PRO A 138 -17.79 3.89 3.53
C PRO A 138 -18.50 5.19 3.93
N PRO A 139 -18.08 6.36 3.39
CA PRO A 139 -18.79 7.60 3.59
C PRO A 139 -20.29 7.45 3.31
N GLN A 140 -21.14 7.97 4.19
CA GLN A 140 -22.60 7.83 4.07
C GLN A 140 -23.14 8.42 2.77
N SER A 141 -22.47 9.45 2.24
CA SER A 141 -22.77 10.08 0.95
C SER A 141 -22.74 9.11 -0.24
N TRP A 142 -22.04 7.96 -0.13
CA TRP A 142 -22.00 6.98 -1.21
C TRP A 142 -23.29 6.18 -1.36
N GLY A 143 -24.09 6.03 -0.30
CA GLY A 143 -25.30 5.25 -0.30
C GLY A 143 -25.11 3.74 -0.52
N TRP A 144 -23.90 3.21 -0.30
CA TRP A 144 -23.52 1.82 -0.59
C TRP A 144 -23.68 0.86 0.59
N GLY A 145 -24.32 1.31 1.68
CA GLY A 145 -24.56 0.49 2.86
C GLY A 145 -23.33 0.37 3.76
N LYS A 146 -23.15 -0.79 4.39
CA LYS A 146 -22.09 -1.01 5.39
C LYS A 146 -20.71 -1.22 4.78
N ASN A 147 -20.63 -1.73 3.56
CA ASN A 147 -19.40 -2.05 2.89
C ASN A 147 -19.40 -1.47 1.48
N ALA A 148 -18.31 -0.84 1.11
CA ALA A 148 -17.94 -0.61 -0.28
C ALA A 148 -16.94 -1.70 -0.70
N HIS A 149 -16.76 -1.87 -1.99
CA HIS A 149 -15.88 -2.87 -2.56
C HIS A 149 -14.89 -2.21 -3.50
N LEU A 150 -13.67 -2.74 -3.53
CA LEU A 150 -12.64 -2.30 -4.46
C LEU A 150 -12.14 -3.53 -5.23
N LEU A 151 -12.41 -3.58 -6.54
CA LEU A 151 -11.75 -4.57 -7.37
C LEU A 151 -10.32 -4.13 -7.64
N VAL A 152 -9.37 -4.93 -7.22
CA VAL A 152 -7.94 -4.70 -7.45
C VAL A 152 -7.44 -5.66 -8.53
N GLY A 153 -6.79 -5.10 -9.56
CA GLY A 153 -6.05 -5.85 -10.57
C GLY A 153 -4.55 -5.55 -10.44
N ALA A 154 -3.73 -6.58 -10.36
CA ALA A 154 -2.29 -6.46 -10.25
C ALA A 154 -1.56 -7.28 -11.31
N LEU A 155 -0.69 -6.64 -12.11
CA LEU A 155 0.23 -7.33 -13.03
C LEU A 155 1.21 -8.16 -12.21
N ALA A 156 1.23 -9.46 -12.44
CA ALA A 156 1.96 -10.38 -11.57
C ALA A 156 3.49 -10.19 -11.66
N HIS A 157 4.01 -9.79 -12.81
CA HIS A 157 5.44 -9.55 -13.02
C HIS A 157 5.91 -8.26 -12.35
N SER A 158 5.40 -7.09 -12.75
CA SER A 158 5.81 -5.79 -12.20
C SER A 158 5.27 -5.53 -10.79
N GLY A 159 4.11 -6.09 -10.47
CA GLY A 159 3.33 -5.75 -9.28
C GLY A 159 2.70 -4.35 -9.38
N ARG A 160 2.59 -3.79 -10.60
CA ARG A 160 1.76 -2.62 -10.87
C ARG A 160 0.31 -2.99 -10.65
N TRP A 161 -0.41 -2.14 -9.93
CA TRP A 161 -1.80 -2.41 -9.63
C TRP A 161 -2.66 -1.17 -9.79
N ARG A 162 -3.92 -1.41 -10.06
CA ARG A 162 -4.98 -0.41 -10.13
C ARG A 162 -6.24 -0.98 -9.50
N GLY A 163 -7.19 -0.13 -9.19
CA GLY A 163 -8.46 -0.59 -8.66
C GLY A 163 -9.62 0.29 -9.08
N THR A 164 -10.80 -0.28 -8.97
CA THR A 164 -12.07 0.41 -9.25
C THR A 164 -13.03 0.15 -8.10
N LEU A 165 -13.58 1.24 -7.53
CA LEU A 165 -14.59 1.19 -6.49
C LEU A 165 -15.93 0.69 -7.06
N ALA A 166 -16.65 -0.10 -6.27
CA ALA A 166 -17.92 -0.70 -6.62
C ALA A 166 -18.86 -0.76 -5.41
N ALA A 167 -20.15 -0.67 -5.64
CA ALA A 167 -21.16 -0.77 -4.59
C ALA A 167 -21.41 -2.21 -4.13
N ALA A 168 -21.09 -3.20 -4.97
CA ALA A 168 -21.31 -4.61 -4.71
C ALA A 168 -20.32 -5.49 -5.48
N GLU A 169 -20.20 -6.77 -5.11
CA GLU A 169 -19.40 -7.76 -5.82
C GLU A 169 -20.23 -8.58 -6.83
N ASP A 170 -21.31 -8.01 -7.34
CA ASP A 170 -22.14 -8.69 -8.34
C ASP A 170 -21.47 -8.71 -9.73
N GLN A 171 -22.05 -9.45 -10.64
CA GLN A 171 -21.45 -9.69 -11.96
C GLN A 171 -21.36 -8.43 -12.81
N ALA A 172 -22.34 -7.53 -12.75
CA ALA A 172 -22.31 -6.28 -13.50
C ALA A 172 -21.21 -5.35 -12.97
N GLN A 173 -21.10 -5.21 -11.66
CA GLN A 173 -20.04 -4.44 -11.02
C GLN A 173 -18.65 -5.02 -11.31
N LEU A 174 -18.52 -6.35 -11.28
CA LEU A 174 -17.26 -7.03 -11.63
C LEU A 174 -16.83 -6.71 -13.07
N ILE A 175 -17.76 -6.83 -14.05
CA ILE A 175 -17.45 -6.60 -15.46
C ILE A 175 -17.04 -5.15 -15.71
N ASP A 176 -17.79 -4.19 -15.17
CA ASP A 176 -17.48 -2.75 -15.26
C ASP A 176 -16.12 -2.43 -14.62
N ALA A 177 -15.88 -2.95 -13.42
CA ALA A 177 -14.63 -2.73 -12.70
C ALA A 177 -13.43 -3.39 -13.39
N LEU A 178 -13.60 -4.56 -14.02
CA LEU A 178 -12.54 -5.21 -14.83
C LEU A 178 -12.14 -4.34 -16.03
N ASP A 179 -13.11 -3.83 -16.78
CA ASP A 179 -12.83 -2.95 -17.94
C ASP A 179 -12.08 -1.70 -17.51
N LYS A 180 -12.63 -0.96 -16.53
CA LYS A 180 -12.03 0.27 -16.02
C LYS A 180 -10.62 0.05 -15.48
N THR A 181 -10.42 -1.01 -14.67
CA THR A 181 -9.13 -1.31 -14.07
C THR A 181 -8.10 -1.74 -15.11
N THR A 182 -8.49 -2.54 -16.10
CA THR A 182 -7.61 -3.00 -17.18
C THR A 182 -7.12 -1.82 -18.04
N ARG A 183 -8.01 -0.86 -18.35
CA ARG A 183 -7.61 0.37 -19.07
C ARG A 183 -6.61 1.19 -18.27
N LYS A 184 -6.79 1.32 -16.96
CA LYS A 184 -5.84 1.99 -16.05
C LYS A 184 -4.50 1.25 -15.92
N LEU A 185 -4.48 -0.07 -16.05
CA LEU A 185 -3.25 -0.87 -16.13
C LEU A 185 -2.49 -0.68 -17.45
N GLY A 186 -3.16 -0.19 -18.48
CA GLY A 186 -2.57 0.09 -19.79
C GLY A 186 -2.66 -1.06 -20.78
N GLY A 187 -3.35 -2.15 -20.48
CA GLY A 187 -3.52 -3.29 -21.38
C GLY A 187 -3.88 -4.61 -20.69
N LEU A 188 -3.97 -5.63 -21.50
CA LEU A 188 -4.35 -6.99 -21.11
C LEU A 188 -3.12 -7.89 -21.04
N SER A 189 -2.96 -8.60 -19.93
CA SER A 189 -2.10 -9.79 -19.87
C SER A 189 -2.76 -10.98 -20.55
N LYS A 190 -1.99 -12.01 -20.86
CA LYS A 190 -2.54 -13.23 -21.50
C LYS A 190 -3.58 -13.94 -20.64
N LYS A 191 -3.44 -13.85 -19.30
CA LYS A 191 -4.22 -14.62 -18.34
C LYS A 191 -4.72 -13.75 -17.20
N TRP A 192 -5.98 -13.91 -16.83
CA TRP A 192 -6.59 -13.37 -15.63
C TRP A 192 -6.76 -14.46 -14.59
N ARG A 193 -6.23 -14.22 -13.39
CA ARG A 193 -6.33 -15.15 -12.26
C ARG A 193 -7.30 -14.64 -11.21
N PHE A 194 -8.24 -15.48 -10.82
CA PHE A 194 -9.25 -15.22 -9.81
C PHE A 194 -9.25 -16.30 -8.72
N ASP A 195 -9.80 -15.95 -7.56
CA ASP A 195 -10.31 -16.94 -6.62
C ASP A 195 -11.62 -17.56 -7.13
N ARG A 196 -12.17 -18.48 -6.37
CA ARG A 196 -13.45 -19.13 -6.68
C ARG A 196 -14.65 -18.21 -6.41
N MET A 197 -14.69 -17.06 -7.08
CA MET A 197 -15.82 -16.13 -7.04
C MET A 197 -17.00 -16.71 -7.81
N ALA A 198 -18.20 -16.66 -7.23
CA ALA A 198 -19.42 -17.15 -7.90
C ALA A 198 -19.75 -16.36 -9.19
N THR A 199 -19.33 -15.11 -9.28
CA THR A 199 -19.45 -14.27 -10.48
C THR A 199 -18.51 -14.68 -11.62
N VAL A 200 -17.48 -15.48 -11.36
CA VAL A 200 -16.49 -15.94 -12.35
C VAL A 200 -16.64 -17.43 -12.63
N CYS A 201 -16.82 -18.25 -11.61
CA CYS A 201 -16.88 -19.68 -11.73
C CYS A 201 -17.89 -20.33 -10.77
N HIS A 202 -18.24 -21.57 -11.00
CA HIS A 202 -18.95 -22.37 -10.03
C HIS A 202 -18.00 -22.71 -8.86
N PRO A 203 -18.27 -22.26 -7.61
CA PRO A 203 -17.31 -22.38 -6.51
C PRO A 203 -16.86 -23.80 -6.19
N GLU A 204 -17.74 -24.78 -6.34
CA GLU A 204 -17.44 -26.18 -6.06
C GLU A 204 -16.49 -26.81 -7.09
N SER A 205 -16.82 -26.64 -8.37
CA SER A 205 -16.06 -27.28 -9.46
C SER A 205 -14.90 -26.42 -9.99
N GLY A 206 -14.92 -25.08 -9.79
CA GLY A 206 -13.99 -24.15 -10.40
C GLY A 206 -14.20 -23.96 -11.91
N LYS A 207 -15.28 -24.51 -12.49
CA LYS A 207 -15.62 -24.30 -13.89
C LYS A 207 -16.11 -22.88 -14.13
N VAL A 208 -15.54 -22.19 -15.11
CA VAL A 208 -15.93 -20.83 -15.48
C VAL A 208 -17.40 -20.80 -15.91
N THR A 209 -18.16 -19.80 -15.47
CA THR A 209 -19.56 -19.64 -15.85
C THR A 209 -19.67 -19.24 -17.33
N ALA A 210 -20.80 -19.57 -17.99
CA ALA A 210 -21.02 -19.22 -19.40
C ALA A 210 -20.92 -17.70 -19.63
N THR A 211 -21.48 -16.91 -18.73
CA THR A 211 -21.44 -15.43 -18.81
C THR A 211 -20.01 -14.92 -18.71
N PHE A 212 -19.22 -15.41 -17.75
CA PHE A 212 -17.84 -14.96 -17.61
C PHE A 212 -16.95 -15.45 -18.74
N ALA A 213 -17.23 -16.62 -19.31
CA ALA A 213 -16.57 -17.11 -20.52
C ALA A 213 -16.77 -16.17 -21.73
N ALA A 214 -17.95 -15.57 -21.87
CA ALA A 214 -18.21 -14.56 -22.90
C ALA A 214 -17.39 -13.27 -22.65
N VAL A 215 -17.27 -12.83 -21.40
CA VAL A 215 -16.40 -11.69 -21.00
C VAL A 215 -14.95 -12.00 -21.37
N ALA A 216 -14.43 -13.13 -20.94
CA ALA A 216 -13.03 -13.53 -21.21
C ALA A 216 -12.74 -13.63 -22.72
N LYS A 217 -13.70 -14.15 -23.50
CA LYS A 217 -13.61 -14.22 -24.97
C LYS A 217 -13.57 -12.82 -25.60
N HIS A 218 -14.38 -11.89 -25.11
CA HIS A 218 -14.41 -10.50 -25.60
C HIS A 218 -13.05 -9.80 -25.41
N TYR A 219 -12.43 -9.98 -24.23
CA TYR A 219 -11.11 -9.42 -23.95
C TYR A 219 -9.95 -10.26 -24.49
N GLY A 220 -10.20 -11.44 -25.01
CA GLY A 220 -9.16 -12.33 -25.55
C GLY A 220 -8.19 -12.86 -24.50
N VAL A 221 -8.64 -13.09 -23.27
CA VAL A 221 -7.82 -13.52 -22.14
C VAL A 221 -8.16 -14.94 -21.70
N GLN A 222 -7.16 -15.67 -21.22
CA GLN A 222 -7.36 -16.95 -20.54
C GLN A 222 -7.83 -16.69 -19.09
N VAL A 223 -8.66 -17.57 -18.55
CA VAL A 223 -9.11 -17.54 -17.15
C VAL A 223 -8.44 -18.63 -16.36
N ALA A 224 -7.81 -18.28 -15.26
CA ALA A 224 -7.22 -19.19 -14.30
C ALA A 224 -7.90 -19.05 -12.94
N ILE A 225 -8.46 -20.14 -12.44
CA ILE A 225 -9.08 -20.20 -11.11
C ILE A 225 -8.09 -20.81 -10.11
N CYS A 226 -7.94 -20.18 -8.95
CA CYS A 226 -7.07 -20.69 -7.90
C CYS A 226 -7.60 -22.05 -7.38
N PRO A 227 -6.74 -23.07 -7.24
CA PRO A 227 -7.12 -24.29 -6.54
C PRO A 227 -7.52 -24.02 -5.09
N PRO A 228 -8.42 -24.82 -4.50
CA PRO A 228 -8.81 -24.66 -3.09
C PRO A 228 -7.58 -24.67 -2.17
N ARG A 229 -7.58 -23.82 -1.14
CA ARG A 229 -6.53 -23.72 -0.11
C ARG A 229 -5.11 -23.42 -0.63
N ARG A 230 -4.97 -22.89 -1.86
CA ARG A 230 -3.69 -22.45 -2.43
C ARG A 230 -3.67 -20.94 -2.73
N GLY A 231 -4.05 -20.12 -1.74
CA GLY A 231 -4.03 -18.65 -1.82
C GLY A 231 -2.65 -18.07 -2.15
N ASN A 232 -1.55 -18.77 -1.84
CA ASN A 232 -0.19 -18.36 -2.17
C ASN A 232 0.03 -18.04 -3.67
N ARG A 233 -0.84 -18.53 -4.57
CA ARG A 233 -0.79 -18.22 -6.01
C ARG A 233 -1.32 -16.82 -6.35
N LYS A 234 -1.95 -16.11 -5.43
CA LYS A 234 -2.44 -14.73 -5.56
C LYS A 234 -1.63 -13.71 -4.73
N GLY A 235 -0.47 -14.08 -4.27
CA GLY A 235 0.34 -13.25 -3.39
C GLY A 235 0.73 -11.87 -3.94
N VAL A 236 0.59 -11.61 -5.24
CA VAL A 236 0.88 -10.29 -5.82
C VAL A 236 -0.28 -9.33 -5.58
N VAL A 237 -1.53 -9.74 -5.87
CA VAL A 237 -2.70 -8.90 -5.62
C VAL A 237 -2.97 -8.75 -4.11
N GLU A 238 -2.75 -9.78 -3.32
CA GLU A 238 -2.84 -9.67 -1.86
C GLU A 238 -1.89 -8.59 -1.30
N LYS A 239 -0.67 -8.50 -1.85
CA LYS A 239 0.27 -7.42 -1.52
C LYS A 239 -0.19 -6.03 -1.99
N ALA A 240 -1.05 -5.94 -2.99
CA ALA A 240 -1.66 -4.69 -3.46
C ALA A 240 -2.87 -4.30 -2.58
N ASN A 241 -3.65 -5.29 -2.11
CA ASN A 241 -4.80 -5.09 -1.24
C ASN A 241 -4.42 -4.40 0.08
N HIS A 242 -3.28 -4.80 0.66
CA HIS A 242 -2.81 -4.20 1.90
C HIS A 242 -2.59 -2.68 1.81
N PRO A 243 -1.82 -2.12 0.84
CA PRO A 243 -1.70 -0.68 0.69
C PRO A 243 -3.02 0.01 0.38
N ALA A 244 -3.91 -0.61 -0.40
CA ALA A 244 -5.22 -0.04 -0.69
C ALA A 244 -6.05 0.15 0.58
N ALA A 245 -6.16 -0.89 1.41
CA ALA A 245 -6.96 -0.87 2.65
C ALA A 245 -6.26 -0.11 3.78
N GLN A 246 -4.96 -0.34 4.01
CA GLN A 246 -4.26 0.13 5.19
C GLN A 246 -3.56 1.49 5.02
N ARG A 247 -3.45 2.00 3.79
CA ARG A 247 -2.86 3.31 3.54
C ARG A 247 -3.83 4.25 2.85
N TRP A 248 -4.18 3.95 1.58
CA TRP A 248 -5.02 4.85 0.82
C TRP A 248 -6.40 5.07 1.46
N ARG A 249 -7.14 3.99 1.79
CA ARG A 249 -8.49 4.10 2.38
C ARG A 249 -8.52 4.96 3.64
N ARG A 250 -7.49 4.90 4.45
CA ARG A 250 -7.39 5.65 5.72
C ARG A 250 -7.07 7.13 5.55
N THR A 251 -6.74 7.57 4.33
CA THR A 251 -6.53 9.01 4.02
C THR A 251 -7.76 9.69 3.47
N LEU A 252 -8.85 8.95 3.27
CA LEU A 252 -10.10 9.51 2.76
C LEU A 252 -10.84 10.27 3.88
N ALA A 253 -11.33 11.47 3.54
CA ALA A 253 -12.22 12.22 4.40
C ALA A 253 -13.62 11.58 4.43
N ASP A 254 -14.40 11.85 5.49
CA ASP A 254 -15.72 11.25 5.68
C ASP A 254 -16.78 11.78 4.71
N ASP A 255 -16.54 12.95 4.11
CA ASP A 255 -17.43 13.63 3.18
C ASP A 255 -17.04 13.47 1.70
N VAL A 256 -15.98 12.68 1.41
CA VAL A 256 -15.50 12.47 0.04
C VAL A 256 -16.53 11.76 -0.83
N THR A 257 -16.73 12.23 -2.09
CA THR A 257 -17.60 11.52 -3.04
C THR A 257 -16.90 10.28 -3.63
N VAL A 258 -17.68 9.39 -4.27
CA VAL A 258 -17.12 8.17 -4.93
C VAL A 258 -16.12 8.57 -6.02
N GLU A 259 -16.43 9.59 -6.82
CA GLU A 259 -15.57 10.07 -7.90
C GLU A 259 -14.26 10.65 -7.38
N GLN A 260 -14.33 11.44 -6.30
CA GLN A 260 -13.17 12.02 -5.64
C GLN A 260 -12.30 10.92 -4.99
N ALA A 261 -12.92 9.94 -4.35
CA ALA A 261 -12.23 8.80 -3.78
C ALA A 261 -11.54 7.96 -4.87
N GLN A 262 -12.22 7.72 -6.00
CA GLN A 262 -11.63 7.02 -7.14
C GLN A 262 -10.44 7.79 -7.74
N ALA A 263 -10.59 9.10 -7.94
CA ALA A 263 -9.50 9.95 -8.43
C ALA A 263 -8.30 9.96 -7.47
N SER A 264 -8.56 10.03 -6.15
CA SER A 264 -7.55 9.93 -5.11
C SER A 264 -6.81 8.58 -5.15
N LEU A 265 -7.53 7.45 -5.37
CA LEU A 265 -6.92 6.14 -5.53
C LEU A 265 -6.01 6.09 -6.75
N ASP A 266 -6.49 6.59 -7.88
CA ASP A 266 -5.74 6.60 -9.14
C ASP A 266 -4.46 7.43 -9.01
N GLN A 267 -4.54 8.59 -8.36
CA GLN A 267 -3.39 9.43 -8.05
C GLN A 267 -2.42 8.73 -7.06
N TRP A 268 -2.95 8.08 -6.02
CA TRP A 268 -2.14 7.33 -5.06
C TRP A 268 -1.39 6.18 -5.74
N CYS A 269 -2.05 5.42 -6.62
CA CYS A 269 -1.42 4.37 -7.40
C CYS A 269 -0.27 4.91 -8.28
N ALA A 270 -0.49 6.05 -8.96
CA ALA A 270 0.51 6.66 -9.82
C ALA A 270 1.71 7.22 -9.03
N THR A 271 1.47 7.90 -7.91
CA THR A 271 2.53 8.58 -7.16
C THR A 271 3.26 7.69 -6.16
N ARG A 272 2.56 6.76 -5.52
CA ARG A 272 3.12 5.89 -4.47
C ARG A 272 3.29 4.45 -4.94
N GLY A 273 2.29 3.90 -5.64
CA GLY A 273 2.31 2.53 -6.15
C GLY A 273 3.38 2.32 -7.21
N ASP A 274 3.35 3.14 -8.24
CA ASP A 274 4.24 3.06 -9.41
C ASP A 274 5.70 3.46 -9.08
N ALA A 275 5.89 4.40 -8.14
CA ALA A 275 7.22 4.81 -7.69
C ALA A 275 7.92 3.79 -6.77
N ARG A 276 7.20 2.79 -6.27
CA ARG A 276 7.75 1.77 -5.37
C ARG A 276 8.87 0.99 -6.05
N LEU A 277 10.01 0.88 -5.37
CA LEU A 277 11.14 0.07 -5.85
C LEU A 277 10.84 -1.43 -5.71
N ARG A 278 11.12 -2.19 -6.75
CA ARG A 278 11.03 -3.65 -6.79
C ARG A 278 12.35 -4.23 -7.33
N ARG A 279 12.69 -5.43 -6.89
CA ARG A 279 13.73 -6.26 -7.53
C ARG A 279 13.05 -7.22 -8.48
N SER A 280 13.50 -7.24 -9.73
CA SER A 280 13.16 -8.23 -10.75
C SER A 280 14.44 -8.94 -11.15
N HIS A 281 14.37 -10.22 -11.49
CA HIS A 281 15.53 -10.95 -12.01
C HIS A 281 15.92 -10.46 -13.41
N VAL A 282 14.97 -9.89 -14.16
CA VAL A 282 15.17 -9.38 -15.52
C VAL A 282 15.65 -7.92 -15.49
N ASP A 283 15.03 -7.08 -14.63
CA ASP A 283 15.22 -5.61 -14.65
C ASP A 283 16.16 -5.10 -13.54
N GLY A 284 16.65 -5.98 -12.68
CA GLY A 284 17.40 -5.58 -11.50
C GLY A 284 16.54 -4.81 -10.50
N ARG A 285 17.04 -3.69 -9.97
CA ARG A 285 16.30 -2.82 -9.05
C ARG A 285 15.75 -1.60 -9.80
N ALA A 286 14.46 -1.62 -10.08
CA ALA A 286 13.76 -0.52 -10.75
C ALA A 286 12.44 -0.18 -10.04
N ASN A 287 11.82 0.94 -10.38
CA ASN A 287 10.48 1.23 -9.90
C ASN A 287 9.43 0.38 -10.66
N VAL A 288 8.27 0.22 -10.04
CA VAL A 288 7.17 -0.61 -10.58
C VAL A 288 6.74 -0.13 -11.97
N LEU A 289 6.68 1.20 -12.20
CA LEU A 289 6.29 1.77 -13.49
C LEU A 289 7.25 1.34 -14.60
N THR A 290 8.55 1.53 -14.40
CA THR A 290 9.58 1.16 -15.38
C THR A 290 9.55 -0.31 -15.74
N ILE A 291 9.27 -1.19 -14.76
CA ILE A 291 9.12 -2.63 -15.02
C ILE A 291 7.83 -2.90 -15.83
N ALA A 292 6.73 -2.26 -15.46
CA ALA A 292 5.42 -2.45 -16.09
C ALA A 292 5.38 -1.95 -17.54
N GLU A 293 6.07 -0.86 -17.86
CA GLU A 293 6.17 -0.32 -19.23
C GLU A 293 6.83 -1.27 -20.22
N ARG A 294 7.59 -2.24 -19.71
CA ARG A 294 8.24 -3.29 -20.54
C ARG A 294 7.43 -4.57 -20.64
N GLU A 295 6.29 -4.64 -19.94
CA GLU A 295 5.42 -5.82 -20.04
C GLU A 295 4.68 -5.83 -21.40
N PRO A 296 4.71 -6.94 -22.16
CA PRO A 296 4.03 -7.04 -23.44
C PRO A 296 2.53 -7.23 -23.24
N LEU A 297 1.83 -6.16 -22.93
CA LEU A 297 0.38 -6.14 -22.79
C LEU A 297 -0.29 -5.94 -24.15
N THR A 298 -1.44 -6.61 -24.37
CA THR A 298 -2.26 -6.38 -25.56
C THR A 298 -3.21 -5.22 -25.35
N PRO A 299 -3.58 -4.46 -26.40
CA PRO A 299 -4.54 -3.38 -26.28
C PRO A 299 -5.91 -3.86 -25.77
N VAL A 300 -6.56 -3.05 -24.93
CA VAL A 300 -7.94 -3.29 -24.50
C VAL A 300 -8.89 -3.00 -25.67
N PRO A 301 -9.93 -3.83 -25.91
CA PRO A 301 -10.95 -3.53 -26.93
C PRO A 301 -11.53 -2.13 -26.77
N GLY A 302 -11.79 -1.44 -27.87
CA GLY A 302 -12.34 -0.09 -27.87
C GLY A 302 -13.71 0.00 -27.19
N THR A 303 -14.52 -1.06 -27.34
CA THR A 303 -15.83 -1.18 -26.69
C THR A 303 -15.73 -2.09 -25.47
N ALA A 304 -16.24 -1.62 -24.33
CA ALA A 304 -16.36 -2.43 -23.12
C ALA A 304 -17.39 -3.57 -23.32
N PHE A 305 -17.16 -4.70 -22.64
CA PHE A 305 -18.20 -5.73 -22.57
C PHE A 305 -19.41 -5.18 -21.79
N PRO A 306 -20.67 -5.40 -22.24
CA PRO A 306 -21.84 -4.85 -21.57
C PRO A 306 -21.95 -5.35 -20.11
N ALA A 307 -21.88 -4.43 -19.17
CA ALA A 307 -22.03 -4.69 -17.73
C ALA A 307 -23.51 -4.71 -17.33
N THR A 308 -24.30 -5.53 -18.01
CA THR A 308 -25.74 -5.67 -17.78
C THR A 308 -26.06 -7.08 -17.29
N ILE A 309 -27.04 -7.17 -16.39
CA ILE A 309 -27.63 -8.44 -16.00
C ILE A 309 -28.91 -8.58 -16.78
N SER A 310 -29.02 -9.64 -17.60
CA SER A 310 -30.23 -9.99 -18.32
C SER A 310 -30.73 -11.34 -17.76
N GLU A 311 -31.96 -11.35 -17.23
CA GLU A 311 -32.60 -12.54 -16.70
C GLU A 311 -34.02 -12.63 -17.27
N GLU A 312 -34.39 -13.82 -17.72
CA GLU A 312 -35.77 -14.10 -18.06
C GLU A 312 -36.57 -14.40 -16.80
N ARG A 313 -37.68 -13.70 -16.61
CA ARG A 313 -38.58 -13.88 -15.46
C ARG A 313 -40.01 -14.04 -15.94
N ILE A 314 -40.73 -14.89 -15.22
CA ILE A 314 -42.17 -15.05 -15.48
C ILE A 314 -42.90 -13.85 -14.88
N VAL A 315 -43.71 -13.20 -15.70
CA VAL A 315 -44.62 -12.15 -15.24
C VAL A 315 -45.82 -12.81 -14.54
N SER A 316 -46.08 -12.38 -13.30
CA SER A 316 -47.27 -12.86 -12.57
C SER A 316 -48.58 -12.41 -13.19
N ALA A 317 -49.68 -13.02 -12.82
CA ALA A 317 -51.04 -12.61 -13.23
C ALA A 317 -51.39 -11.15 -12.85
N GLN A 318 -50.63 -10.55 -11.92
CA GLN A 318 -50.78 -9.16 -11.49
C GLN A 318 -49.85 -8.20 -12.26
N ALA A 319 -49.27 -8.63 -13.36
CA ALA A 319 -48.30 -7.88 -14.16
C ALA A 319 -47.07 -7.44 -13.36
N LEU A 320 -46.57 -8.31 -12.46
CA LEU A 320 -45.40 -8.08 -11.63
C LEU A 320 -44.29 -9.07 -11.94
N VAL A 321 -43.08 -8.56 -11.97
CA VAL A 321 -41.84 -9.36 -12.06
C VAL A 321 -41.13 -9.32 -10.70
N ALA A 322 -40.89 -10.47 -10.14
CA ALA A 322 -40.06 -10.60 -8.93
C ALA A 322 -38.57 -10.58 -9.27
N TRP A 323 -37.82 -9.62 -8.69
CA TRP A 323 -36.38 -9.54 -8.86
C TRP A 323 -35.68 -9.01 -7.61
N ARG A 324 -34.67 -9.72 -7.14
CA ARG A 324 -33.87 -9.38 -5.94
C ARG A 324 -34.69 -9.01 -4.70
N GLY A 325 -35.78 -9.76 -4.45
CA GLY A 325 -36.66 -9.53 -3.30
C GLY A 325 -37.67 -8.40 -3.44
N ASN A 326 -37.71 -7.71 -4.57
CA ASN A 326 -38.67 -6.67 -4.91
C ASN A 326 -39.59 -7.13 -6.06
N PHE A 327 -40.74 -6.46 -6.22
CA PHE A 327 -41.67 -6.67 -7.31
C PHE A 327 -41.73 -5.41 -8.17
N TYR A 328 -41.60 -5.59 -9.47
CA TYR A 328 -41.61 -4.51 -10.46
C TYR A 328 -42.80 -4.70 -11.42
N SER A 329 -43.58 -3.66 -11.65
CA SER A 329 -44.63 -3.66 -12.67
C SER A 329 -44.03 -3.65 -14.06
N VAL A 330 -44.63 -4.39 -15.00
CA VAL A 330 -44.28 -4.48 -16.43
C VAL A 330 -45.44 -4.10 -17.32
#